data_b6a22b6b54865c240553ec50ba2d4f9d
#
_entry.id   b6a22b6b54865c240553ec50ba2d4f9d
#
_cell.length_a   1.000
_cell.length_b   1.000
_cell.length_c   1.000
_cell.angle_alpha   90.00
_cell.angle_beta   90.00
_cell.angle_gamma   90.00
#
_symmetry.space_group_name_H-M   'P 1'
#
loop_
_entity.id
_entity.type
_entity.pdbx_description
1 polymer ?
#
loop_
_entity_poly.entity_id
_entity_poly.type
_entity_poly.pdbx_seq_one_letter_code
_entity_poly.pdbx_strand_id
1 'polypeptide(L)'
;GRPEEGITLIQQAMELNPFHPPRFWGHLGRAYFTGKHYGDAVSAIGQIESPDVLQLAYAAASYAWLEDNAASERYVGLALSQDADLNIDKLMTLQHYGREEDIQHFRDGLLKAGFKE
;
A
#
# COMPACT_ATOMS: atom_id res chain seq x y z
N GLY A 1 8.96 -6.14 -11.71
CA GLY A 1 8.52 -4.82 -12.00
C GLY A 1 9.61 -3.78 -11.95
N ARG A 2 9.27 -2.62 -12.42
CA ARG A 2 10.14 -1.46 -12.40
C ARG A 2 9.40 -0.32 -11.70
N PRO A 3 9.40 -0.32 -10.36
CA PRO A 3 8.58 0.62 -9.61
C PRO A 3 8.91 2.09 -9.89
N GLU A 4 10.16 2.44 -10.13
CA GLU A 4 10.56 3.81 -10.44
C GLU A 4 9.97 4.29 -11.76
N GLU A 5 9.92 3.44 -12.78
CA GLU A 5 9.28 3.78 -14.05
C GLU A 5 7.77 3.95 -13.86
N GLY A 6 7.15 3.08 -13.06
CA GLY A 6 5.73 3.18 -12.74
C GLY A 6 5.41 4.47 -12.02
N ILE A 7 6.23 4.86 -11.04
CA ILE A 7 6.08 6.10 -10.30
C ILE A 7 6.14 7.29 -11.25
N THR A 8 7.14 7.33 -12.13
CA THR A 8 7.31 8.42 -13.10
C THR A 8 6.11 8.54 -14.01
N LEU A 9 5.60 7.42 -14.54
CA LEU A 9 4.44 7.42 -15.44
C LEU A 9 3.19 7.90 -14.74
N ILE A 10 2.96 7.48 -13.50
CA ILE A 10 1.80 7.91 -12.73
C ILE A 10 1.89 9.41 -12.43
N GLN A 11 3.05 9.89 -12.04
CA GLN A 11 3.27 11.32 -11.75
C GLN A 11 3.03 12.17 -13.00
N GLN A 12 3.47 11.73 -14.17
CA GLN A 12 3.22 12.41 -15.42
C GLN A 12 1.73 12.48 -15.74
N ALA A 13 1.01 11.39 -15.50
CA ALA A 13 -0.43 11.35 -15.71
C ALA A 13 -1.16 12.35 -14.79
N MET A 14 -0.71 12.47 -13.53
CA MET A 14 -1.29 13.40 -12.57
C MET A 14 -1.02 14.86 -12.95
N GLU A 15 0.15 15.17 -13.51
CA GLU A 15 0.48 16.51 -13.99
C GLU A 15 -0.43 16.94 -15.15
N LEU A 16 -0.78 16.01 -16.03
CA LEU A 16 -1.63 16.26 -17.18
C LEU A 16 -3.11 16.34 -16.81
N ASN A 17 -3.49 15.87 -15.64
CA ASN A 17 -4.88 15.84 -15.20
C ASN A 17 -4.98 16.39 -13.77
N PRO A 18 -5.25 17.71 -13.61
CA PRO A 18 -5.32 18.34 -12.29
C PRO A 18 -6.45 17.81 -11.41
N PHE A 19 -7.45 17.14 -12.01
CA PHE A 19 -8.55 16.51 -11.27
C PHE A 19 -8.38 15.00 -11.25
N HIS A 20 -7.13 14.56 -11.04
CA HIS A 20 -6.81 13.13 -11.05
C HIS A 20 -7.63 12.34 -10.03
N PRO A 21 -8.17 11.16 -10.43
CA PRO A 21 -9.00 10.37 -9.54
C PRO A 21 -8.19 9.70 -8.42
N PRO A 22 -8.86 9.33 -7.32
CA PRO A 22 -8.19 8.68 -6.18
C PRO A 22 -7.37 7.44 -6.53
N ARG A 23 -7.71 6.75 -7.61
CA ARG A 23 -6.96 5.56 -8.04
C ARG A 23 -5.48 5.86 -8.35
N PHE A 24 -5.16 7.09 -8.77
CA PHE A 24 -3.76 7.47 -9.02
C PHE A 24 -2.95 7.44 -7.73
N TRP A 25 -3.53 7.91 -6.63
CA TRP A 25 -2.86 7.86 -5.33
C TRP A 25 -2.65 6.41 -4.88
N GLY A 26 -3.62 5.52 -5.14
CA GLY A 26 -3.50 4.10 -4.83
C GLY A 26 -2.39 3.42 -5.63
N HIS A 27 -2.34 3.68 -6.93
CA HIS A 27 -1.28 3.15 -7.80
C HIS A 27 0.09 3.68 -7.40
N LEU A 28 0.17 4.97 -7.09
CA LEU A 28 1.41 5.61 -6.66
C LEU A 28 1.88 5.05 -5.32
N GLY A 29 0.96 4.89 -4.36
CA GLY A 29 1.28 4.30 -3.06
C GLY A 29 1.84 2.89 -3.20
N ARG A 30 1.22 2.06 -4.03
CA ARG A 30 1.69 0.70 -4.30
C ARG A 30 3.07 0.70 -4.96
N ALA A 31 3.28 1.58 -5.94
CA ALA A 31 4.57 1.68 -6.64
C ALA A 31 5.68 2.14 -5.69
N TYR A 32 5.41 3.11 -4.84
CA TYR A 32 6.34 3.55 -3.82
C TYR A 32 6.68 2.42 -2.84
N PHE A 33 5.67 1.69 -2.37
CA PHE A 33 5.89 0.55 -1.48
C PHE A 33 6.78 -0.50 -2.14
N THR A 34 6.47 -0.86 -3.38
CA THR A 34 7.23 -1.88 -4.13
C THR A 34 8.68 -1.44 -4.34
N GLY A 35 8.91 -0.15 -4.55
CA GLY A 35 10.25 0.42 -4.66
C GLY A 35 10.92 0.73 -3.33
N LYS A 36 10.30 0.37 -2.21
CA LYS A 36 10.80 0.59 -0.85
C LYS A 36 10.90 2.06 -0.45
N HIS A 37 10.06 2.90 -1.06
CA HIS A 37 9.90 4.32 -0.70
C HIS A 37 8.72 4.45 0.26
N TYR A 38 8.88 3.94 1.47
CA TYR A 38 7.75 3.77 2.41
C TYR A 38 7.15 5.11 2.87
N GLY A 39 7.97 6.11 3.12
CA GLY A 39 7.47 7.44 3.50
C GLY A 39 6.61 8.06 2.42
N ASP A 40 7.03 7.93 1.15
CA ASP A 40 6.26 8.41 0.01
C ASP A 40 4.98 7.58 -0.18
N ALA A 41 5.05 6.28 0.09
CA ALA A 41 3.89 5.40 -0.01
C ALA A 41 2.78 5.84 0.95
N VAL A 42 3.12 6.10 2.22
CA VAL A 42 2.10 6.51 3.20
C VAL A 42 1.58 7.91 2.91
N SER A 43 2.41 8.80 2.37
CA SER A 43 1.97 10.14 1.94
C SER A 43 0.95 10.05 0.81
N ALA A 44 1.21 9.19 -0.19
CA ALA A 44 0.30 9.00 -1.32
C ALA A 44 -1.03 8.41 -0.85
N ILE A 45 -1.00 7.36 -0.04
CA ILE A 45 -2.21 6.72 0.48
C ILE A 45 -3.00 7.68 1.37
N GLY A 46 -2.30 8.54 2.10
CA GLY A 46 -2.92 9.56 2.94
C GLY A 46 -3.75 10.59 2.17
N GLN A 47 -3.58 10.72 0.85
CA GLN A 47 -4.39 11.58 0.02
C GLN A 47 -5.75 10.98 -0.33
N ILE A 48 -5.93 9.67 -0.09
CA ILE A 48 -7.17 8.97 -0.43
C ILE A 48 -8.18 9.22 0.68
N GLU A 49 -9.35 9.76 0.32
CA GLU A 49 -10.39 10.10 1.28
C GLU A 49 -11.00 8.84 1.92
N SER A 50 -11.26 7.81 1.13
CA SER A 50 -11.87 6.56 1.61
C SER A 50 -11.07 5.37 1.09
N PRO A 51 -9.90 5.08 1.68
CA PRO A 51 -9.07 3.98 1.20
C PRO A 51 -9.74 2.63 1.43
N ASP A 52 -9.52 1.69 0.49
CA ASP A 52 -10.02 0.33 0.62
C ASP A 52 -9.06 -0.52 1.49
N VAL A 53 -9.44 -1.79 1.74
CA VAL A 53 -8.66 -2.67 2.62
C VAL A 53 -7.24 -2.89 2.09
N LEU A 54 -7.06 -3.00 0.78
CA LEU A 54 -5.73 -3.19 0.19
C LEU A 54 -4.86 -1.95 0.37
N GLN A 55 -5.42 -0.76 0.13
CA GLN A 55 -4.72 0.50 0.31
C GLN A 55 -4.32 0.70 1.77
N LEU A 56 -5.24 0.40 2.70
CA LEU A 56 -4.94 0.46 4.14
C LEU A 56 -3.85 -0.53 4.52
N ALA A 57 -3.84 -1.72 3.91
CA ALA A 57 -2.81 -2.73 4.16
C ALA A 57 -1.43 -2.26 3.66
N TYR A 58 -1.36 -1.60 2.51
CA TYR A 58 -0.10 -1.01 2.03
C TYR A 58 0.42 0.05 2.98
N ALA A 59 -0.48 0.89 3.51
CA ALA A 59 -0.08 1.90 4.48
C ALA A 59 0.44 1.25 5.76
N ALA A 60 -0.26 0.24 6.29
CA ALA A 60 0.16 -0.47 7.49
C ALA A 60 1.53 -1.12 7.31
N ALA A 61 1.74 -1.80 6.18
CA ALA A 61 3.02 -2.45 5.87
C ALA A 61 4.14 -1.41 5.73
N SER A 62 3.86 -0.27 5.09
CA SER A 62 4.84 0.81 4.94
C SER A 62 5.26 1.39 6.29
N TYR A 63 4.30 1.67 7.16
CA TYR A 63 4.61 2.14 8.51
C TYR A 63 5.38 1.10 9.33
N ALA A 64 5.09 -0.19 9.14
CA ALA A 64 5.84 -1.26 9.81
C ALA A 64 7.30 -1.24 9.38
N TRP A 65 7.59 -1.09 8.09
CA TRP A 65 8.96 -0.97 7.60
C TRP A 65 9.65 0.31 8.07
N LEU A 66 8.88 1.39 8.32
CA LEU A 66 9.39 2.62 8.91
C LEU A 66 9.57 2.54 10.43
N GLU A 67 9.18 1.41 11.03
CA GLU A 67 9.22 1.18 12.47
C GLU A 67 8.29 2.11 13.26
N ASP A 68 7.28 2.65 12.61
CA ASP A 68 6.22 3.43 13.26
C ASP A 68 5.06 2.49 13.63
N ASN A 69 5.23 1.79 14.74
CA ASN A 69 4.30 0.74 15.16
C ASN A 69 2.91 1.29 15.50
N ALA A 70 2.82 2.47 16.09
CA ALA A 70 1.54 3.08 16.43
C ALA A 70 0.70 3.37 15.19
N ALA A 71 1.31 3.95 14.15
CA ALA A 71 0.62 4.22 12.89
C ALA A 71 0.26 2.92 12.17
N SER A 72 1.17 1.93 12.17
CA SER A 72 0.93 0.62 11.57
C SER A 72 -0.30 -0.05 12.20
N GLU A 73 -0.37 -0.09 13.52
CA GLU A 73 -1.50 -0.68 14.25
C GLU A 73 -2.81 0.04 13.93
N ARG A 74 -2.77 1.36 13.81
CA ARG A 74 -3.95 2.15 13.47
C ARG A 74 -4.49 1.75 12.10
N TYR A 75 -3.63 1.60 11.10
CA TYR A 75 -4.06 1.22 9.76
C TYR A 75 -4.52 -0.23 9.69
N VAL A 76 -3.91 -1.14 10.45
CA VAL A 76 -4.43 -2.50 10.61
C VAL A 76 -5.84 -2.47 11.18
N GLY A 77 -6.07 -1.68 12.22
CA GLY A 77 -7.39 -1.53 12.82
C GLY A 77 -8.44 -1.00 11.84
N LEU A 78 -8.06 0.00 11.03
CA LEU A 78 -8.95 0.54 10.00
C LEU A 78 -9.32 -0.51 8.94
N ALA A 79 -8.34 -1.30 8.51
CA ALA A 79 -8.59 -2.39 7.57
C ALA A 79 -9.52 -3.44 8.16
N LEU A 80 -9.29 -3.85 9.40
CA LEU A 80 -10.13 -4.84 10.09
C LEU A 80 -11.53 -4.30 10.36
N SER A 81 -11.70 -2.99 10.51
CA SER A 81 -13.04 -2.43 10.67
C SER A 81 -13.88 -2.49 9.40
N GLN A 82 -13.23 -2.55 8.23
CA GLN A 82 -13.92 -2.77 6.95
C GLN A 82 -14.18 -4.26 6.69
N ASP A 83 -13.27 -5.14 7.13
CA ASP A 83 -13.38 -6.58 6.94
C ASP A 83 -12.76 -7.27 8.15
N ALA A 84 -13.61 -7.68 9.10
CA ALA A 84 -13.16 -8.29 10.35
C ALA A 84 -12.45 -9.63 10.14
N ASP A 85 -12.70 -10.30 9.01
CA ASP A 85 -12.09 -11.60 8.67
C ASP A 85 -10.81 -11.45 7.84
N LEU A 86 -10.33 -10.22 7.66
CA LEU A 86 -9.18 -9.96 6.84
C LEU A 86 -7.93 -10.65 7.40
N ASN A 87 -7.19 -11.30 6.51
CA ASN A 87 -5.91 -11.94 6.84
C ASN A 87 -4.94 -11.77 5.67
N ILE A 88 -3.72 -12.24 5.85
CA ILE A 88 -2.67 -12.11 4.83
C ILE A 88 -3.05 -12.84 3.55
N ASP A 89 -3.57 -14.05 3.64
CA ASP A 89 -3.95 -14.82 2.45
C ASP A 89 -4.99 -14.08 1.62
N LYS A 90 -5.99 -13.48 2.28
CA LYS A 90 -7.02 -12.69 1.62
C LYS A 90 -6.43 -11.47 0.92
N LEU A 91 -5.52 -10.75 1.61
CA LEU A 91 -4.82 -9.62 1.03
C LEU A 91 -3.94 -10.04 -0.15
N MET A 92 -3.28 -11.20 -0.04
CA MET A 92 -2.43 -11.70 -1.12
C MET A 92 -3.23 -12.02 -2.38
N THR A 93 -4.51 -12.39 -2.26
CA THR A 93 -5.35 -12.64 -3.44
C THR A 93 -5.78 -11.34 -4.11
N LEU A 94 -5.75 -10.21 -3.42
CA LEU A 94 -6.15 -8.91 -3.95
C LEU A 94 -5.04 -8.19 -4.69
N GLN A 95 -3.78 -8.55 -4.41
CA GLN A 95 -2.63 -7.90 -5.05
C GLN A 95 -2.36 -8.49 -6.43
N HIS A 96 -1.67 -7.73 -7.28
CA HIS A 96 -1.42 -8.09 -8.68
C HIS A 96 0.08 -8.08 -9.03
N TYR A 97 0.93 -8.52 -8.10
CA TYR A 97 2.36 -8.64 -8.39
C TYR A 97 2.64 -9.84 -9.27
N GLY A 98 3.49 -9.66 -10.28
CA GLY A 98 3.95 -10.74 -11.12
C GLY A 98 5.27 -11.37 -10.66
N ARG A 99 6.04 -10.65 -9.85
CA ARG A 99 7.37 -11.08 -9.40
C ARG A 99 7.29 -11.64 -7.99
N GLU A 100 7.92 -12.79 -7.79
CA GLU A 100 7.89 -13.48 -6.50
C GLU A 100 8.54 -12.66 -5.38
N GLU A 101 9.61 -11.95 -5.68
CA GLU A 101 10.27 -11.08 -4.70
C GLU A 101 9.36 -9.94 -4.22
N ASP A 102 8.52 -9.40 -5.10
CA ASP A 102 7.55 -8.37 -4.73
C ASP A 102 6.42 -8.95 -3.89
N ILE A 103 5.98 -10.16 -4.21
CA ILE A 103 4.98 -10.90 -3.45
C ILE A 103 5.50 -11.14 -2.04
N GLN A 104 6.73 -11.63 -1.91
CA GLN A 104 7.33 -11.91 -0.61
C GLN A 104 7.54 -10.63 0.19
N HIS A 105 7.97 -9.56 -0.45
CA HIS A 105 8.16 -8.25 0.19
C HIS A 105 6.85 -7.74 0.79
N PHE A 106 5.75 -7.83 0.04
CA PHE A 106 4.44 -7.44 0.52
C PHE A 106 4.00 -8.31 1.70
N ARG A 107 4.14 -9.63 1.57
CA ARG A 107 3.80 -10.56 2.64
C ARG A 107 4.58 -10.26 3.92
N ASP A 108 5.89 -10.03 3.80
CA ASP A 108 6.74 -9.70 4.94
C ASP A 108 6.30 -8.41 5.62
N GLY A 109 5.91 -7.42 4.84
CA GLY A 109 5.38 -6.15 5.37
C GLY A 109 4.07 -6.35 6.13
N LEU A 110 3.18 -7.19 5.61
CA LEU A 110 1.92 -7.50 6.27
C LEU A 110 2.12 -8.24 7.60
N LEU A 111 3.04 -9.19 7.61
CA LEU A 111 3.42 -9.90 8.84
C LEU A 111 3.99 -8.94 9.87
N LYS A 112 4.89 -8.06 9.43
CA LYS A 112 5.53 -7.07 10.29
C LYS A 112 4.52 -6.09 10.86
N ALA A 113 3.47 -5.76 10.10
CA ALA A 113 2.39 -4.88 10.54
C ALA A 113 1.46 -5.54 11.57
N GLY A 114 1.43 -6.87 11.60
CA GLY A 114 0.64 -7.61 12.56
C GLY A 114 -0.65 -8.23 12.01
N PHE A 115 -0.80 -8.29 10.68
CA PHE A 115 -1.93 -9.04 10.10
C PHE A 115 -1.77 -10.53 10.37
N LYS A 116 -2.88 -11.22 10.55
CA LYS A 116 -2.90 -12.68 10.76
C LYS A 116 -2.69 -13.42 9.44
N GLU A 117 -2.01 -14.52 9.53
CA GLU A 117 -1.83 -15.43 8.38
C GLU A 117 -3.11 -16.15 8.01
#